data_a5ceaf234a4998e964b1c510fcbb2015
#
_entry.id   a5ceaf234a4998e964b1c510fcbb2015
#
_cell.length_a   1.000
_cell.length_b   1.000
_cell.length_c   1.000
_cell.angle_alpha   90.00
_cell.angle_beta   90.00
_cell.angle_gamma   90.00
#
_symmetry.space_group_name_H-M   'P 1'
#
loop_
_entity.id
_entity.type
_entity.pdbx_description
1 polymer ?
#
loop_
_entity_poly.entity_id
_entity_poly.type
_entity_poly.pdbx_seq_one_letter_code
_entity_poly.pdbx_strand_id
1 'polypeptide(L)'
;YGGFTYEEVAEEIKEIFRQQYGITTDSTRETVTETKTVRVGESLGQVVTSGYCNCPICCGQWSGGPTASGAMPTANHTIAVDAANPFVPIGTHVVMNGVEYVVEDTGAFARYGVQFDVYYDNHAAASAHGHQTWEAYIADSNGSQEVQVTTTREVNRLDVTMTNHSLDAVLRSRMTEE
;
A
#
# COMPACT_ATOMS: atom_id res chain seq x y z
N TYR A 1 22.12 -19.23 3.27
CA TYR A 1 22.83 -18.63 4.41
C TYR A 1 21.96 -18.66 5.68
N GLY A 2 21.97 -19.80 6.36
CA GLY A 2 21.15 -19.94 7.56
C GLY A 2 21.57 -18.97 8.67
N GLY A 3 20.79 -17.92 8.90
CA GLY A 3 20.96 -17.02 10.02
C GLY A 3 21.46 -15.61 9.72
N PHE A 4 21.78 -15.28 8.45
CA PHE A 4 22.17 -13.92 8.09
C PHE A 4 20.99 -13.14 7.51
N THR A 5 20.83 -11.88 7.92
CA THR A 5 19.84 -10.99 7.32
C THR A 5 20.40 -10.35 6.05
N TYR A 6 19.50 -9.80 5.22
CA TYR A 6 19.90 -9.05 4.02
C TYR A 6 20.81 -7.87 4.38
N GLU A 7 20.51 -7.16 5.45
CA GLU A 7 21.26 -6.00 5.91
C GLU A 7 22.69 -6.38 6.34
N GLU A 8 22.86 -7.50 7.03
CA GLU A 8 24.17 -8.00 7.46
C GLU A 8 25.06 -8.37 6.27
N VAL A 9 24.51 -9.07 5.30
CA VAL A 9 25.21 -9.43 4.07
C VAL A 9 25.54 -8.19 3.25
N ALA A 10 24.63 -7.23 3.15
CA ALA A 10 24.84 -5.99 2.42
C ALA A 10 25.98 -5.15 3.02
N GLU A 11 26.08 -5.06 4.34
CA GLU A 11 27.16 -4.33 5.02
C GLU A 11 28.53 -5.00 4.77
N GLU A 12 28.59 -6.31 4.82
CA GLU A 12 29.82 -7.06 4.55
C GLU A 12 30.28 -6.85 3.09
N ILE A 13 29.37 -6.89 2.14
CA ILE A 13 29.67 -6.62 0.72
C ILE A 13 30.16 -5.18 0.52
N LYS A 14 29.52 -4.21 1.16
CA LYS A 14 29.95 -2.80 1.11
C LYS A 14 31.39 -2.63 1.58
N GLU A 15 31.77 -3.26 2.66
CA GLU A 15 33.13 -3.16 3.19
C GLU A 15 34.15 -3.78 2.24
N ILE A 16 33.86 -4.93 1.66
CA ILE A 16 34.72 -5.59 0.68
C ILE A 16 34.93 -4.69 -0.55
N PHE A 17 33.88 -4.12 -1.12
CA PHE A 17 33.98 -3.22 -2.27
C PHE A 17 34.72 -1.92 -1.95
N ARG A 18 34.49 -1.37 -0.77
CA ARG A 18 35.19 -0.15 -0.33
C ARG A 18 36.69 -0.36 -0.25
N GLN A 19 37.12 -1.48 0.33
CA GLN A 19 38.52 -1.79 0.51
C GLN A 19 39.24 -2.13 -0.79
N GLN A 20 38.61 -2.90 -1.68
CA GLN A 20 39.25 -3.41 -2.88
C GLN A 20 39.16 -2.47 -4.07
N TYR A 21 38.07 -1.75 -4.23
CA TYR A 21 37.77 -1.00 -5.45
C TYR A 21 37.44 0.48 -5.22
N GLY A 22 37.36 0.93 -3.99
CA GLY A 22 36.88 2.27 -3.68
C GLY A 22 35.40 2.48 -4.04
N ILE A 23 34.61 1.41 -4.02
CA ILE A 23 33.18 1.42 -4.33
C ILE A 23 32.39 1.48 -3.03
N THR A 24 31.41 2.38 -2.98
CA THR A 24 30.45 2.44 -1.88
C THR A 24 29.08 1.99 -2.40
N THR A 25 28.42 1.07 -1.66
CA THR A 25 27.08 0.63 -1.97
C THR A 25 26.13 0.99 -0.83
N ASP A 26 25.01 1.58 -1.17
CA ASP A 26 23.96 1.93 -0.23
C ASP A 26 22.63 1.31 -0.64
N SER A 27 21.92 0.78 0.34
CA SER A 27 20.59 0.20 0.15
C SER A 27 19.55 1.18 0.69
N THR A 28 18.62 1.61 -0.16
CA THR A 28 17.55 2.52 0.20
C THR A 28 16.19 1.88 -0.06
N ARG A 29 15.20 2.27 0.77
CA ARG A 29 13.80 1.89 0.53
C ARG A 29 13.12 3.04 -0.21
N GLU A 30 12.49 2.70 -1.31
CA GLU A 30 11.69 3.63 -2.09
C GLU A 30 10.23 3.19 -2.09
N THR A 31 9.33 4.16 -2.04
CA THR A 31 7.91 3.93 -2.22
C THR A 31 7.57 4.10 -3.69
N VAL A 32 7.06 3.05 -4.31
CA VAL A 32 6.62 3.07 -5.71
C VAL A 32 5.10 3.12 -5.73
N THR A 33 4.57 4.13 -6.43
CA THR A 33 3.13 4.31 -6.64
C THR A 33 2.80 4.03 -8.09
N GLU A 34 1.89 3.10 -8.33
CA GLU A 34 1.39 2.74 -9.66
C GLU A 34 -0.10 3.07 -9.76
N THR A 35 -0.51 3.65 -10.88
CA THR A 35 -1.91 3.95 -11.15
C THR A 35 -2.35 3.21 -12.40
N LYS A 36 -3.49 2.52 -12.32
CA LYS A 36 -4.11 1.90 -13.49
C LYS A 36 -5.60 2.25 -13.56
N THR A 37 -6.16 2.18 -14.74
CA THR A 37 -7.58 2.41 -14.96
C THR A 37 -8.33 1.08 -14.96
N VAL A 38 -9.41 0.99 -14.18
CA VAL A 38 -10.28 -0.19 -14.08
C VAL A 38 -11.70 0.21 -14.46
N ARG A 39 -12.35 -0.61 -15.24
CA ARG A 39 -13.72 -0.37 -15.72
C ARG A 39 -14.75 -1.04 -14.82
N VAL A 40 -15.99 -0.59 -14.95
CA VAL A 40 -17.16 -1.19 -14.30
C VAL A 40 -17.22 -2.70 -14.59
N GLY A 41 -17.45 -3.49 -13.54
CA GLY A 41 -17.52 -4.94 -13.60
C GLY A 41 -16.17 -5.66 -13.55
N GLU A 42 -15.06 -4.93 -13.64
CA GLU A 42 -13.72 -5.53 -13.52
C GLU A 42 -13.35 -5.77 -12.05
N SER A 43 -12.57 -6.82 -11.83
CA SER A 43 -12.02 -7.14 -10.51
C SER A 43 -10.87 -6.19 -10.16
N LEU A 44 -10.87 -5.71 -8.91
CA LEU A 44 -9.75 -5.02 -8.30
C LEU A 44 -8.72 -6.01 -7.71
N GLY A 45 -9.01 -7.31 -7.78
CA GLY A 45 -8.21 -8.35 -7.16
C GLY A 45 -8.50 -8.52 -5.69
N GLN A 46 -7.57 -9.16 -4.99
CA GLN A 46 -7.66 -9.38 -3.56
C GLN A 46 -7.24 -8.11 -2.81
N VAL A 47 -8.10 -7.61 -1.95
CA VAL A 47 -7.83 -6.43 -1.12
C VAL A 47 -7.84 -6.81 0.35
N VAL A 48 -6.96 -6.19 1.14
CA VAL A 48 -6.95 -6.35 2.59
C VAL A 48 -7.89 -5.32 3.19
N THR A 49 -8.80 -5.79 4.03
CA THR A 49 -9.79 -4.95 4.69
C THR A 49 -9.62 -4.99 6.20
N SER A 50 -9.92 -3.88 6.85
CA SER A 50 -10.03 -3.75 8.31
C SER A 50 -11.43 -3.25 8.67
N GLY A 51 -11.73 -3.18 9.96
CA GLY A 51 -13.02 -2.69 10.43
C GLY A 51 -12.89 -1.49 11.35
N TYR A 52 -13.81 -0.53 11.25
CA TYR A 52 -13.88 0.62 12.15
C TYR A 52 -15.34 0.97 12.49
N CYS A 53 -15.52 1.72 13.57
CA CYS A 53 -16.81 2.29 13.95
C CYS A 53 -16.63 3.78 14.27
N ASN A 54 -17.73 4.50 14.48
CA ASN A 54 -17.72 5.93 14.75
C ASN A 54 -17.56 6.25 16.24
N CYS A 55 -16.72 5.49 16.93
CA CYS A 55 -16.45 5.66 18.37
C CYS A 55 -15.09 6.34 18.59
N PRO A 56 -14.82 6.87 19.81
CA PRO A 56 -13.55 7.53 20.09
C PRO A 56 -12.30 6.66 19.91
N ILE A 57 -12.42 5.34 20.09
CA ILE A 57 -11.29 4.40 19.92
C ILE A 57 -10.90 4.32 18.44
N CYS A 58 -11.87 4.25 17.52
CA CYS A 58 -11.62 4.17 16.09
C CYS A 58 -11.36 5.54 15.44
N CYS A 59 -12.09 6.57 15.82
CA CYS A 59 -12.11 7.87 15.17
C CYS A 59 -11.52 9.01 15.99
N GLY A 60 -11.19 8.80 17.26
CA GLY A 60 -10.61 9.85 18.11
C GLY A 60 -11.48 11.09 18.17
N GLN A 61 -10.89 12.24 17.84
CA GLN A 61 -11.59 13.54 17.84
C GLN A 61 -12.72 13.65 16.80
N TRP A 62 -12.74 12.78 15.80
CA TRP A 62 -13.74 12.77 14.71
C TRP A 62 -14.94 11.87 15.03
N SER A 63 -14.95 11.27 16.24
CA SER A 63 -16.02 10.37 16.68
C SER A 63 -17.39 11.06 16.65
N GLY A 64 -18.39 10.32 16.16
CA GLY A 64 -19.77 10.80 16.09
C GLY A 64 -20.05 11.78 14.95
N GLY A 65 -19.03 12.18 14.18
CA GLY A 65 -19.17 13.11 13.09
C GLY A 65 -19.42 12.45 11.72
N PRO A 66 -19.59 13.27 10.67
CA PRO A 66 -19.72 12.78 9.31
C PRO A 66 -18.40 12.22 8.77
N THR A 67 -18.49 11.46 7.67
CA THR A 67 -17.35 10.98 6.90
C THR A 67 -16.66 12.12 6.15
N ALA A 68 -15.52 11.85 5.53
CA ALA A 68 -14.80 12.82 4.71
C ALA A 68 -15.63 13.36 3.54
N SER A 69 -16.59 12.56 3.03
CA SER A 69 -17.52 13.01 1.98
C SER A 69 -18.64 13.91 2.48
N GLY A 70 -18.81 14.01 3.80
CA GLY A 70 -19.92 14.74 4.43
C GLY A 70 -21.15 13.88 4.78
N ALA A 71 -21.18 12.64 4.31
CA ALA A 71 -22.25 11.70 4.63
C ALA A 71 -22.03 11.08 6.01
N MET A 72 -23.11 10.75 6.72
CA MET A 72 -23.01 9.98 7.94
C MET A 72 -22.68 8.52 7.61
N PRO A 73 -21.74 7.90 8.34
CA PRO A 73 -21.34 6.52 8.04
C PRO A 73 -22.50 5.54 8.30
N THR A 74 -22.63 4.55 7.43
CA THR A 74 -23.68 3.54 7.48
C THR A 74 -23.10 2.14 7.32
N ALA A 75 -23.46 1.22 8.19
CA ALA A 75 -23.02 -0.18 8.09
C ALA A 75 -23.52 -0.81 6.77
N ASN A 76 -22.73 -1.72 6.21
CA ASN A 76 -22.97 -2.37 4.92
C ASN A 76 -23.07 -1.39 3.73
N HIS A 77 -22.48 -0.20 3.87
CA HIS A 77 -22.51 0.84 2.86
C HIS A 77 -21.20 1.62 2.80
N THR A 78 -20.73 2.12 3.94
CA THR A 78 -19.57 3.00 4.02
C THR A 78 -18.26 2.25 4.14
N ILE A 79 -17.29 2.61 3.29
CA ILE A 79 -15.90 2.19 3.44
C ILE A 79 -14.98 3.41 3.35
N ALA A 80 -13.80 3.28 3.95
CA ALA A 80 -12.77 4.32 3.93
C ALA A 80 -11.57 3.89 3.09
N VAL A 81 -10.89 4.87 2.50
CA VAL A 81 -9.60 4.71 1.84
C VAL A 81 -8.54 5.54 2.56
N ASP A 82 -7.27 5.26 2.31
CA ASP A 82 -6.19 6.07 2.89
C ASP A 82 -6.21 7.48 2.32
N ALA A 83 -6.13 8.48 3.19
CA ALA A 83 -6.22 9.88 2.76
C ALA A 83 -5.03 10.32 1.90
N ALA A 84 -3.82 9.83 2.21
CA ALA A 84 -2.62 10.19 1.48
C ALA A 84 -2.44 9.39 0.19
N ASN A 85 -2.85 8.11 0.21
CA ASN A 85 -2.69 7.19 -0.91
C ASN A 85 -3.99 6.40 -1.13
N PRO A 86 -5.06 7.04 -1.58
CA PRO A 86 -6.34 6.38 -1.77
C PRO A 86 -6.24 5.30 -2.86
N PHE A 87 -6.69 4.10 -2.52
CA PHE A 87 -6.70 2.97 -3.47
C PHE A 87 -7.62 3.25 -4.65
N VAL A 88 -8.79 3.82 -4.37
CA VAL A 88 -9.74 4.35 -5.36
C VAL A 88 -10.29 5.70 -4.87
N PRO A 89 -10.82 6.55 -5.76
CA PRO A 89 -11.36 7.85 -5.35
C PRO A 89 -12.59 7.73 -4.45
N ILE A 90 -12.81 8.77 -3.63
CA ILE A 90 -14.08 8.93 -2.89
C ILE A 90 -15.24 8.97 -3.89
N GLY A 91 -16.33 8.30 -3.57
CA GLY A 91 -17.51 8.18 -4.42
C GLY A 91 -17.52 6.91 -5.28
N THR A 92 -16.43 6.14 -5.28
CA THR A 92 -16.38 4.86 -5.99
C THR A 92 -17.26 3.82 -5.30
N HIS A 93 -18.07 3.11 -6.09
CA HIS A 93 -18.87 1.99 -5.63
C HIS A 93 -18.13 0.67 -5.88
N VAL A 94 -17.98 -0.15 -4.84
CA VAL A 94 -17.20 -1.40 -4.86
C VAL A 94 -18.05 -2.52 -4.28
N VAL A 95 -18.07 -3.67 -4.95
CA VAL A 95 -18.70 -4.89 -4.42
C VAL A 95 -17.65 -5.77 -3.77
N MET A 96 -17.83 -6.07 -2.51
CA MET A 96 -16.98 -6.98 -1.74
C MET A 96 -17.86 -7.87 -0.87
N ASN A 97 -17.55 -9.15 -0.81
CA ASN A 97 -18.26 -10.11 0.05
C ASN A 97 -19.79 -10.07 -0.16
N GLY A 98 -20.24 -9.86 -1.40
CA GLY A 98 -21.65 -9.81 -1.77
C GLY A 98 -22.39 -8.52 -1.40
N VAL A 99 -21.67 -7.48 -0.94
CA VAL A 99 -22.24 -6.20 -0.53
C VAL A 99 -21.65 -5.08 -1.39
N GLU A 100 -22.51 -4.17 -1.85
CA GLU A 100 -22.07 -2.95 -2.53
C GLU A 100 -21.75 -1.88 -1.51
N TYR A 101 -20.49 -1.45 -1.49
CA TYR A 101 -19.99 -0.38 -0.64
C TYR A 101 -19.71 0.89 -1.44
N VAL A 102 -19.73 2.03 -0.75
CA VAL A 102 -19.34 3.32 -1.33
C VAL A 102 -18.17 3.88 -0.53
N VAL A 103 -17.15 4.36 -1.23
CA VAL A 103 -16.02 5.04 -0.61
C VAL A 103 -16.47 6.43 -0.19
N GLU A 104 -16.70 6.63 1.10
CA GLU A 104 -17.22 7.87 1.66
C GLU A 104 -16.27 8.51 2.68
N ASP A 105 -15.31 7.77 3.18
CA ASP A 105 -14.46 8.21 4.28
C ASP A 105 -12.97 8.04 3.99
N THR A 106 -12.14 8.62 4.85
CA THR A 106 -10.68 8.51 4.77
C THR A 106 -10.08 8.21 6.13
N GLY A 107 -8.91 7.54 6.11
CA GLY A 107 -8.13 7.23 7.30
C GLY A 107 -6.64 7.21 6.98
N ALA A 108 -5.83 6.71 7.90
CA ALA A 108 -4.37 6.63 7.77
C ALA A 108 -3.90 5.18 8.01
N PHE A 109 -4.09 4.31 7.05
CA PHE A 109 -3.87 2.88 7.21
C PHE A 109 -3.12 2.19 6.05
N ALA A 110 -2.80 2.90 4.96
CA ALA A 110 -2.10 2.30 3.82
C ALA A 110 -0.74 1.68 4.22
N ARG A 111 -0.08 2.25 5.21
CA ARG A 111 1.19 1.73 5.75
C ARG A 111 1.07 0.33 6.36
N TYR A 112 -0.13 -0.09 6.71
CA TYR A 112 -0.39 -1.44 7.25
C TYR A 112 -0.79 -2.45 6.17
N GLY A 113 -0.76 -2.04 4.90
CA GLY A 113 -1.15 -2.90 3.78
C GLY A 113 -2.65 -3.07 3.62
N VAL A 114 -3.44 -2.17 4.18
CA VAL A 114 -4.91 -2.18 4.11
C VAL A 114 -5.37 -1.25 3.00
N GLN A 115 -6.24 -1.73 2.12
CA GLN A 115 -6.81 -0.95 1.02
C GLN A 115 -8.11 -0.28 1.42
N PHE A 116 -8.97 -0.98 2.16
CA PHE A 116 -10.27 -0.46 2.60
C PHE A 116 -10.49 -0.72 4.08
N ASP A 117 -11.08 0.26 4.76
CA ASP A 117 -11.55 0.13 6.13
C ASP A 117 -13.08 0.14 6.12
N VAL A 118 -13.68 -0.94 6.63
CA VAL A 118 -15.12 -1.18 6.53
C VAL A 118 -15.82 -0.68 7.78
N TYR A 119 -16.84 0.17 7.61
CA TYR A 119 -17.59 0.73 8.71
C TYR A 119 -18.57 -0.26 9.31
N TYR A 120 -18.61 -0.27 10.63
CA TYR A 120 -19.57 -1.03 11.46
C TYR A 120 -20.25 -0.10 12.47
N ASP A 121 -21.48 -0.41 12.87
CA ASP A 121 -22.27 0.43 13.79
C ASP A 121 -21.78 0.38 15.24
N ASN A 122 -20.97 -0.59 15.61
CA ASN A 122 -20.44 -0.73 16.96
C ASN A 122 -18.99 -1.25 16.96
N HIS A 123 -18.29 -0.95 18.04
CA HIS A 123 -16.88 -1.30 18.20
C HIS A 123 -16.64 -2.82 18.23
N ALA A 124 -17.55 -3.59 18.83
CA ALA A 124 -17.40 -5.03 18.90
C ALA A 124 -17.44 -5.68 17.49
N ALA A 125 -18.36 -5.24 16.64
CA ALA A 125 -18.45 -5.72 15.26
C ALA A 125 -17.22 -5.32 14.44
N ALA A 126 -16.75 -4.09 14.59
CA ALA A 126 -15.54 -3.59 13.92
C ALA A 126 -14.31 -4.41 14.34
N SER A 127 -14.15 -4.67 15.64
CA SER A 127 -13.05 -5.47 16.18
C SER A 127 -13.13 -6.93 15.71
N ALA A 128 -14.33 -7.49 15.62
CA ALA A 128 -14.54 -8.86 15.14
C ALA A 128 -14.15 -9.02 13.65
N HIS A 129 -14.26 -7.98 12.85
CA HIS A 129 -13.80 -8.02 11.46
C HIS A 129 -12.28 -8.31 11.39
N GLY A 130 -11.48 -7.68 12.26
CA GLY A 130 -10.04 -7.80 12.25
C GLY A 130 -9.44 -7.38 10.91
N HIS A 131 -8.58 -8.22 10.34
CA HIS A 131 -8.08 -8.07 8.98
C HIS A 131 -8.57 -9.26 8.14
N GLN A 132 -9.24 -8.98 7.05
CA GLN A 132 -9.72 -10.00 6.11
C GLN A 132 -9.32 -9.62 4.69
N THR A 133 -9.06 -10.62 3.87
CA THR A 133 -8.78 -10.42 2.44
C THR A 133 -10.02 -10.78 1.65
N TRP A 134 -10.54 -9.83 0.88
CA TRP A 134 -11.73 -9.99 0.05
C TRP A 134 -11.39 -9.67 -1.40
N GLU A 135 -12.09 -10.31 -2.33
CA GLU A 135 -12.05 -9.91 -3.72
C GLU A 135 -13.01 -8.75 -3.94
N ALA A 136 -12.53 -7.69 -4.57
CA ALA A 136 -13.30 -6.47 -4.82
C ALA A 136 -13.56 -6.30 -6.33
N TYR A 137 -14.74 -5.79 -6.67
CA TYR A 137 -15.15 -5.49 -8.03
C TYR A 137 -15.68 -4.06 -8.11
N ILE A 138 -15.47 -3.41 -9.26
CA ILE A 138 -16.10 -2.12 -9.52
C ILE A 138 -17.58 -2.36 -9.78
N ALA A 139 -18.45 -1.74 -8.98
CA ALA A 139 -19.88 -1.93 -9.07
C ALA A 139 -20.51 -1.25 -10.29
N ASP A 140 -21.60 -1.82 -10.79
CA ASP A 140 -22.34 -1.29 -11.95
C ASP A 140 -22.91 0.12 -11.73
N SER A 141 -23.17 0.50 -10.48
CA SER A 141 -23.65 1.84 -10.12
C SER A 141 -22.67 2.97 -10.41
N ASN A 142 -21.38 2.68 -10.69
CA ASN A 142 -20.43 3.67 -11.20
C ASN A 142 -20.74 4.08 -12.66
N GLY A 143 -21.67 3.39 -13.31
CA GLY A 143 -22.01 3.61 -14.73
C GLY A 143 -20.89 3.17 -15.67
N SER A 144 -20.69 3.91 -16.75
CA SER A 144 -19.63 3.65 -17.73
C SER A 144 -18.30 4.33 -17.38
N GLN A 145 -18.18 4.87 -16.18
CA GLN A 145 -16.96 5.58 -15.76
C GLN A 145 -15.82 4.63 -15.47
N GLU A 146 -14.63 5.08 -15.84
CA GLU A 146 -13.39 4.40 -15.48
C GLU A 146 -12.95 4.88 -14.09
N VAL A 147 -12.42 3.94 -13.30
CA VAL A 147 -11.92 4.22 -11.95
C VAL A 147 -10.40 4.12 -11.94
N GLN A 148 -9.75 5.14 -11.39
CA GLN A 148 -8.30 5.15 -11.20
C GLN A 148 -7.95 4.37 -9.92
N VAL A 149 -7.19 3.30 -10.08
CA VAL A 149 -6.70 2.47 -8.97
C VAL A 149 -5.24 2.78 -8.70
N THR A 150 -4.93 3.22 -7.48
CA THR A 150 -3.57 3.56 -7.06
C THR A 150 -3.04 2.50 -6.10
N THR A 151 -1.93 1.88 -6.48
CA THR A 151 -1.24 0.88 -5.65
C THR A 151 0.10 1.43 -5.20
N THR A 152 0.37 1.36 -3.90
CA THR A 152 1.64 1.80 -3.32
C THR A 152 2.37 0.60 -2.73
N ARG A 153 3.65 0.47 -3.04
CA ARG A 153 4.50 -0.59 -2.51
C ARG A 153 5.88 -0.05 -2.17
N GLU A 154 6.54 -0.67 -1.20
CA GLU A 154 7.93 -0.39 -0.88
C GLU A 154 8.84 -1.34 -1.63
N VAL A 155 9.90 -0.80 -2.23
CA VAL A 155 10.94 -1.58 -2.89
C VAL A 155 12.31 -1.18 -2.33
N ASN A 156 13.22 -2.16 -2.26
CA ASN A 156 14.60 -1.91 -1.88
C ASN A 156 15.40 -1.58 -3.15
N ARG A 157 16.12 -0.47 -3.10
CA ARG A 157 17.00 -0.05 -4.17
C ARG A 157 18.44 -0.06 -3.71
N LEU A 158 19.32 -0.66 -4.49
CA LEU A 158 20.75 -0.67 -4.24
C LEU A 158 21.43 0.40 -5.08
N ASP A 159 22.04 1.39 -4.41
CA ASP A 159 22.83 2.43 -5.04
C ASP A 159 24.32 2.09 -4.93
N VAL A 160 25.04 2.18 -6.06
CA VAL A 160 26.46 1.90 -6.12
C VAL A 160 27.19 3.19 -6.50
N THR A 161 28.12 3.61 -5.64
CA THR A 161 28.93 4.81 -5.85
C THR A 161 30.42 4.45 -5.92
N MET A 162 31.10 4.95 -6.92
CA MET A 162 32.55 4.76 -7.09
C MET A 162 33.32 6.04 -6.79
N THR A 163 34.44 5.91 -6.07
CA THR A 163 35.26 7.06 -5.69
C THR A 163 36.45 7.30 -6.60
N ASN A 164 37.10 6.25 -7.14
CA ASN A 164 38.37 6.35 -7.83
C ASN A 164 38.36 5.84 -9.28
N HIS A 165 37.35 5.10 -9.70
CA HIS A 165 37.29 4.49 -11.03
C HIS A 165 35.88 4.54 -11.57
N SER A 166 35.73 4.51 -12.89
CA SER A 166 34.40 4.34 -13.47
C SER A 166 33.87 2.92 -13.20
N LEU A 167 32.57 2.81 -13.00
CA LEU A 167 31.91 1.52 -12.78
C LEU A 167 32.20 0.54 -13.91
N ASP A 168 32.18 1.03 -15.16
CA ASP A 168 32.46 0.22 -16.34
C ASP A 168 33.87 -0.38 -16.34
N ALA A 169 34.89 0.39 -15.91
CA ALA A 169 36.25 -0.10 -15.82
C ALA A 169 36.40 -1.24 -14.83
N VAL A 170 35.72 -1.15 -13.65
CA VAL A 170 35.74 -2.20 -12.63
C VAL A 170 35.01 -3.45 -13.13
N LEU A 171 33.87 -3.30 -13.76
CA LEU A 171 33.09 -4.42 -14.30
C LEU A 171 33.84 -5.15 -15.41
N ARG A 172 34.50 -4.43 -16.31
CA ARG A 172 35.37 -5.01 -17.37
C ARG A 172 36.53 -5.77 -16.80
N SER A 173 37.18 -5.25 -15.78
CA SER A 173 38.27 -5.92 -15.09
C SER A 173 37.81 -7.25 -14.47
N ARG A 174 36.60 -7.30 -13.89
CA ARG A 174 36.01 -8.52 -13.34
C ARG A 174 35.64 -9.53 -14.41
N MET A 175 35.10 -9.09 -15.52
CA MET A 175 34.67 -9.97 -16.62
C MET A 175 35.86 -10.65 -17.32
N THR A 176 37.04 -10.04 -17.31
CA THR A 176 38.24 -10.62 -17.91
C THR A 176 38.98 -11.61 -17.01
N GLU A 177 38.67 -11.65 -15.71
CA GLU A 177 39.25 -12.59 -14.75
C GLU A 177 38.51 -13.93 -14.71
N GLU A 178 37.33 -14.02 -15.30
CA GLU A 178 36.57 -15.26 -15.45
C GLU A 178 36.86 -15.91 -16.81
#